data_945e8a51e69c0bd2f244017afe7efb39
#
_entry.id   945e8a51e69c0bd2f244017afe7efb39
#
_cell.length_a   1.000
_cell.length_b   1.000
_cell.length_c   1.000
_cell.angle_alpha   90.00
_cell.angle_beta   90.00
_cell.angle_gamma   90.00
#
_symmetry.space_group_name_H-M   'P 1'
#
loop_
_entity.id
_entity.type
_entity.pdbx_description
1 polymer ?
#
loop_
_entity_poly.entity_id
_entity_poly.type
_entity_poly.pdbx_seq_one_letter_code
_entity_poly.pdbx_strand_id
1 'polypeptide(L)'
;MEFPFSLIIQWLSDFLLPLVRISSMIMVMAGIGAKTVPTRIKMGLAVVTTFLVVPVLPPVTFNNLFSFEMILVVIQQLLIGVAIGFASLLMLNTFVLAGQILAMQTGLGFASIVDPSNGMSVPAVGQFYLILATLLFFVFNGHLMMIQMVVHSFAVLPIDGNWWAVDHYWDIVTWGGWMFTTALVLSLAPLTAMLVINMSFGVMTRAAPQLNIFSIGFPFTLVAGLVIIWATLGNFVTQFEFQWLKMVELMCTLVGCSP
;
A
#
# COMPACT_ATOMS: atom_id res chain seq x y z
N MET A 1 -4.67 -41.03 -29.23
CA MET A 1 -5.36 -40.23 -28.21
C MET A 1 -5.42 -38.80 -28.75
N GLU A 2 -6.53 -38.43 -29.34
CA GLU A 2 -6.75 -37.05 -29.78
C GLU A 2 -7.26 -36.27 -28.56
N PHE A 3 -6.42 -35.42 -27.96
CA PHE A 3 -6.88 -34.52 -26.94
C PHE A 3 -7.82 -33.51 -27.62
N PRO A 4 -9.09 -33.41 -27.21
CA PRO A 4 -10.01 -32.45 -27.80
C PRO A 4 -9.48 -31.04 -27.51
N PHE A 5 -9.44 -30.21 -28.54
CA PHE A 5 -8.96 -28.81 -28.45
C PHE A 5 -9.67 -28.00 -27.33
N SER A 6 -10.92 -28.35 -27.03
CA SER A 6 -11.70 -27.83 -25.93
C SER A 6 -11.05 -28.07 -24.56
N LEU A 7 -10.39 -29.20 -24.37
CA LEU A 7 -9.75 -29.54 -23.09
C LEU A 7 -8.47 -28.70 -22.86
N ILE A 8 -7.73 -28.38 -23.93
CA ILE A 8 -6.57 -27.48 -23.87
C ILE A 8 -7.04 -26.05 -23.54
N ILE A 9 -8.12 -25.61 -24.19
CA ILE A 9 -8.73 -24.29 -23.93
C ILE A 9 -9.17 -24.16 -22.47
N GLN A 10 -9.85 -25.19 -21.96
CA GLN A 10 -10.32 -25.19 -20.57
C GLN A 10 -9.14 -25.15 -19.59
N TRP A 11 -8.14 -26.00 -19.79
CA TRP A 11 -6.96 -26.00 -18.92
C TRP A 11 -6.19 -24.68 -18.94
N LEU A 12 -6.13 -24.04 -20.11
CA LEU A 12 -5.49 -22.73 -20.26
C LEU A 12 -6.28 -21.62 -19.53
N SER A 13 -7.62 -21.62 -19.60
CA SER A 13 -8.45 -20.65 -18.88
C SER A 13 -8.41 -20.86 -17.36
N ASP A 14 -8.44 -22.11 -16.90
CA ASP A 14 -8.35 -22.48 -15.48
C ASP A 14 -7.04 -22.03 -14.82
N PHE A 15 -5.97 -21.87 -15.62
CA PHE A 15 -4.68 -21.38 -15.13
C PHE A 15 -4.46 -19.89 -15.35
N LEU A 16 -4.77 -19.37 -16.54
CA LEU A 16 -4.45 -17.98 -16.90
C LEU A 16 -5.27 -16.95 -16.11
N LEU A 17 -6.56 -17.18 -15.88
CA LEU A 17 -7.41 -16.23 -15.20
C LEU A 17 -7.04 -16.04 -13.72
N PRO A 18 -6.83 -17.12 -12.93
CA PRO A 18 -6.25 -16.97 -11.59
C PRO A 18 -4.85 -16.34 -11.61
N LEU A 19 -4.02 -16.66 -12.61
CA LEU A 19 -2.69 -16.05 -12.74
C LEU A 19 -2.78 -14.54 -12.91
N VAL A 20 -3.72 -14.03 -13.69
CA VAL A 20 -3.92 -12.57 -13.87
C VAL A 20 -4.25 -11.90 -12.53
N ARG A 21 -5.20 -12.45 -11.74
CA ARG A 21 -5.59 -11.89 -10.45
C ARG A 21 -4.43 -11.93 -9.44
N ILE A 22 -3.75 -13.07 -9.33
CA ILE A 22 -2.64 -13.24 -8.38
C ILE A 22 -1.43 -12.39 -8.79
N SER A 23 -1.07 -12.36 -10.08
CA SER A 23 0.07 -11.57 -10.55
C SER A 23 -0.17 -10.07 -10.40
N SER A 24 -1.37 -9.58 -10.70
CA SER A 24 -1.72 -8.16 -10.52
C SER A 24 -1.66 -7.74 -9.06
N MET A 25 -2.13 -8.58 -8.12
CA MET A 25 -1.98 -8.34 -6.69
C MET A 25 -0.51 -8.28 -6.27
N ILE A 26 0.32 -9.27 -6.66
CA ILE A 26 1.75 -9.31 -6.31
C ILE A 26 2.53 -8.12 -6.90
N MET A 27 2.16 -7.66 -8.08
CA MET A 27 2.80 -6.50 -8.73
C MET A 27 2.57 -5.19 -7.96
N VAL A 28 1.43 -5.05 -7.30
CA VAL A 28 1.03 -3.82 -6.58
C VAL A 28 1.27 -3.92 -5.08
N MET A 29 1.30 -5.13 -4.52
CA MET A 29 1.41 -5.37 -3.08
C MET A 29 2.60 -4.66 -2.45
N ALA A 30 2.40 -4.14 -1.24
CA ALA A 30 3.44 -3.54 -0.41
C ALA A 30 4.66 -4.47 -0.21
N GLY A 31 5.85 -3.93 -0.29
CA GLY A 31 7.12 -4.65 -0.13
C GLY A 31 7.52 -5.44 -1.38
N ILE A 32 6.83 -6.51 -1.73
CA ILE A 32 7.17 -7.36 -2.89
C ILE A 32 6.92 -6.63 -4.22
N GLY A 33 5.86 -5.81 -4.31
CA GLY A 33 5.55 -4.99 -5.48
C GLY A 33 6.56 -3.86 -5.77
N ALA A 34 7.48 -3.56 -4.85
CA ALA A 34 8.47 -2.49 -5.01
C ALA A 34 9.34 -2.65 -6.28
N LYS A 35 9.80 -1.53 -6.85
CA LYS A 35 10.68 -1.53 -8.04
C LYS A 35 12.03 -2.20 -7.81
N THR A 36 12.46 -2.30 -6.55
CA THR A 36 13.69 -2.99 -6.16
C THR A 36 13.64 -4.50 -6.42
N VAL A 37 12.43 -5.10 -6.44
CA VAL A 37 12.28 -6.53 -6.72
C VAL A 37 12.17 -6.74 -8.23
N PRO A 38 13.07 -7.52 -8.87
CA PRO A 38 13.00 -7.78 -10.30
C PRO A 38 11.67 -8.42 -10.72
N THR A 39 11.10 -7.97 -11.82
CA THR A 39 9.82 -8.46 -12.34
C THR A 39 9.81 -9.98 -12.55
N ARG A 40 10.96 -10.57 -12.90
CA ARG A 40 11.10 -12.01 -13.07
C ARG A 40 10.79 -12.80 -11.78
N ILE A 41 11.21 -12.27 -10.62
CA ILE A 41 10.96 -12.87 -9.31
C ILE A 41 9.47 -12.76 -8.96
N LYS A 42 8.85 -11.60 -9.19
CA LYS A 42 7.41 -11.38 -8.96
C LYS A 42 6.58 -12.33 -9.81
N MET A 43 6.90 -12.45 -11.11
CA MET A 43 6.22 -13.37 -12.02
C MET A 43 6.43 -14.83 -11.62
N GLY A 44 7.65 -15.21 -11.23
CA GLY A 44 7.93 -16.56 -10.72
C GLY A 44 7.10 -16.89 -9.48
N LEU A 45 7.01 -15.96 -8.53
CA LEU A 45 6.17 -16.10 -7.34
C LEU A 45 4.69 -16.22 -7.72
N ALA A 46 4.20 -15.38 -8.65
CA ALA A 46 2.83 -15.46 -9.13
C ALA A 46 2.49 -16.81 -9.76
N VAL A 47 3.37 -17.32 -10.62
CA VAL A 47 3.19 -18.63 -11.27
C VAL A 47 3.16 -19.76 -10.24
N VAL A 48 4.10 -19.77 -9.29
CA VAL A 48 4.16 -20.81 -8.23
C VAL A 48 2.91 -20.73 -7.35
N THR A 49 2.51 -19.55 -6.93
CA THR A 49 1.30 -19.37 -6.11
C THR A 49 0.06 -19.82 -6.88
N THR A 50 -0.06 -19.47 -8.16
CA THR A 50 -1.19 -19.88 -9.00
C THR A 50 -1.23 -21.41 -9.15
N PHE A 51 -0.09 -22.05 -9.39
CA PHE A 51 0.01 -23.49 -9.53
C PHE A 51 -0.46 -24.23 -8.25
N LEU A 52 -0.20 -23.66 -7.08
CA LEU A 52 -0.67 -24.21 -5.80
C LEU A 52 -2.17 -23.97 -5.54
N VAL A 53 -2.72 -22.89 -6.07
CA VAL A 53 -4.10 -22.46 -5.82
C VAL A 53 -5.10 -23.08 -6.80
N VAL A 54 -4.72 -23.19 -8.08
CA VAL A 54 -5.60 -23.71 -9.15
C VAL A 54 -6.29 -25.06 -8.81
N PRO A 55 -5.64 -26.06 -8.19
CA PRO A 55 -6.31 -27.33 -7.86
C PRO A 55 -7.45 -27.19 -6.82
N VAL A 56 -7.49 -26.10 -6.08
CA VAL A 56 -8.51 -25.84 -5.03
C VAL A 56 -9.68 -25.00 -5.57
N LEU A 57 -9.48 -24.37 -6.75
CA LEU A 57 -10.50 -23.52 -7.35
C LEU A 57 -11.55 -24.32 -8.14
N PRO A 58 -12.81 -23.86 -8.18
CA PRO A 58 -13.81 -24.45 -9.07
C PRO A 58 -13.38 -24.27 -10.54
N PRO A 59 -13.66 -25.25 -11.42
CA PRO A 59 -13.31 -25.14 -12.84
C PRO A 59 -14.06 -23.97 -13.49
N VAL A 60 -13.36 -23.24 -14.34
CA VAL A 60 -13.92 -22.09 -15.06
C VAL A 60 -14.49 -22.55 -16.40
N THR A 61 -15.78 -22.35 -16.63
CA THR A 61 -16.44 -22.80 -17.85
C THR A 61 -16.63 -21.64 -18.84
N PHE A 62 -15.65 -21.44 -19.73
CA PHE A 62 -15.79 -20.55 -20.89
C PHE A 62 -15.72 -21.31 -22.20
N ASN A 63 -16.70 -21.08 -23.07
CA ASN A 63 -16.79 -21.77 -24.35
C ASN A 63 -15.84 -21.18 -25.43
N ASN A 64 -15.43 -19.91 -25.30
CA ASN A 64 -14.59 -19.23 -26.30
C ASN A 64 -13.57 -18.30 -25.63
N LEU A 65 -12.27 -18.63 -25.74
CA LEU A 65 -11.16 -17.80 -25.24
C LEU A 65 -10.97 -16.46 -26.00
N PHE A 66 -11.44 -16.37 -27.22
CA PHE A 66 -11.30 -15.19 -28.08
C PHE A 66 -12.59 -14.36 -28.18
N SER A 67 -13.48 -14.49 -27.19
CA SER A 67 -14.69 -13.66 -27.11
C SER A 67 -14.39 -12.31 -26.46
N PHE A 68 -15.19 -11.31 -26.81
CA PHE A 68 -15.14 -10.00 -26.12
C PHE A 68 -15.42 -10.14 -24.61
N GLU A 69 -16.27 -11.08 -24.23
CA GLU A 69 -16.56 -11.42 -22.82
C GLU A 69 -15.30 -11.84 -22.07
N MET A 70 -14.43 -12.64 -22.70
CA MET A 70 -13.18 -13.08 -22.07
C MET A 70 -12.24 -11.91 -21.78
N ILE A 71 -12.16 -10.92 -22.66
CA ILE A 71 -11.37 -9.70 -22.43
C ILE A 71 -11.91 -8.94 -21.20
N LEU A 72 -13.22 -8.83 -21.08
CA LEU A 72 -13.85 -8.19 -19.92
C LEU A 72 -13.56 -8.94 -18.62
N VAL A 73 -13.61 -10.28 -18.65
CA VAL A 73 -13.25 -11.09 -17.48
C VAL A 73 -11.78 -10.89 -17.09
N VAL A 74 -10.85 -10.88 -18.05
CA VAL A 74 -9.43 -10.61 -17.77
C VAL A 74 -9.24 -9.24 -17.11
N ILE A 75 -9.90 -8.19 -17.62
CA ILE A 75 -9.86 -6.85 -17.02
C ILE A 75 -10.40 -6.88 -15.59
N GLN A 76 -11.49 -7.58 -15.35
CA GLN A 76 -12.06 -7.75 -14.03
C GLN A 76 -11.08 -8.45 -13.07
N GLN A 77 -10.45 -9.56 -13.49
CA GLN A 77 -9.45 -10.26 -12.67
C GLN A 77 -8.27 -9.34 -12.31
N LEU A 78 -7.81 -8.56 -13.28
CA LEU A 78 -6.75 -7.59 -13.07
C LEU A 78 -7.16 -6.52 -12.06
N LEU A 79 -8.36 -5.95 -12.18
CA LEU A 79 -8.88 -4.92 -11.26
C LEU A 79 -9.01 -5.45 -9.83
N ILE A 80 -9.55 -6.65 -9.63
CA ILE A 80 -9.69 -7.27 -8.31
C ILE A 80 -8.30 -7.47 -7.67
N GLY A 81 -7.35 -8.03 -8.40
CA GLY A 81 -6.00 -8.23 -7.88
C GLY A 81 -5.29 -6.93 -7.55
N VAL A 82 -5.39 -5.92 -8.43
CA VAL A 82 -4.85 -4.57 -8.17
C VAL A 82 -5.49 -3.96 -6.93
N ALA A 83 -6.81 -4.06 -6.77
CA ALA A 83 -7.53 -3.49 -5.63
C ALA A 83 -7.04 -4.07 -4.30
N ILE A 84 -6.89 -5.40 -4.22
CA ILE A 84 -6.36 -6.08 -3.04
C ILE A 84 -4.92 -5.61 -2.76
N GLY A 85 -4.04 -5.63 -3.77
CA GLY A 85 -2.65 -5.17 -3.62
C GLY A 85 -2.56 -3.70 -3.21
N PHE A 86 -3.40 -2.85 -3.78
CA PHE A 86 -3.44 -1.42 -3.55
C PHE A 86 -3.82 -1.05 -2.10
N ALA A 87 -4.68 -1.83 -1.45
CA ALA A 87 -5.03 -1.63 -0.04
C ALA A 87 -3.78 -1.62 0.86
N SER A 88 -2.86 -2.59 0.68
CA SER A 88 -1.60 -2.64 1.42
C SER A 88 -0.67 -1.47 1.10
N LEU A 89 -0.65 -1.03 -0.16
CA LEU A 89 0.15 0.11 -0.61
C LEU A 89 -0.36 1.42 0.01
N LEU A 90 -1.68 1.64 0.06
CA LEU A 90 -2.28 2.81 0.70
C LEU A 90 -1.93 2.89 2.19
N MET A 91 -1.99 1.76 2.89
CA MET A 91 -1.61 1.68 4.29
C MET A 91 -0.15 2.14 4.52
N LEU A 92 0.81 1.63 3.74
CA LEU A 92 2.21 2.07 3.88
C LEU A 92 2.40 3.55 3.51
N ASN A 93 1.73 4.02 2.45
CA ASN A 93 1.80 5.42 2.03
C ASN A 93 1.24 6.39 3.07
N THR A 94 0.34 5.95 3.96
CA THR A 94 -0.11 6.76 5.11
C THR A 94 1.08 7.18 5.99
N PHE A 95 1.99 6.26 6.28
CA PHE A 95 3.19 6.55 7.08
C PHE A 95 4.20 7.41 6.32
N VAL A 96 4.37 7.15 5.01
CA VAL A 96 5.22 8.00 4.15
C VAL A 96 4.73 9.44 4.17
N LEU A 97 3.44 9.64 3.98
CA LEU A 97 2.82 10.96 3.95
C LEU A 97 2.94 11.67 5.30
N ALA A 98 2.70 10.96 6.42
CA ALA A 98 2.93 11.49 7.76
C ALA A 98 4.39 11.94 7.94
N GLY A 99 5.36 11.11 7.52
CA GLY A 99 6.78 11.45 7.56
C GLY A 99 7.15 12.64 6.68
N GLN A 100 6.50 12.81 5.53
CA GLN A 100 6.69 13.97 4.65
C GLN A 100 6.17 15.27 5.32
N ILE A 101 4.99 15.22 5.93
CA ILE A 101 4.43 16.36 6.67
C ILE A 101 5.40 16.80 7.79
N LEU A 102 5.94 15.83 8.55
CA LEU A 102 6.92 16.10 9.60
C LEU A 102 8.22 16.68 9.03
N ALA A 103 8.73 16.12 7.93
CA ALA A 103 9.94 16.62 7.30
C ALA A 103 9.83 18.09 6.89
N MET A 104 8.70 18.47 6.31
CA MET A 104 8.44 19.85 5.88
C MET A 104 8.44 20.81 7.08
N GLN A 105 7.82 20.41 8.19
CA GLN A 105 7.69 21.25 9.38
C GLN A 105 9.00 21.39 10.17
N THR A 106 9.86 20.35 10.13
CA THR A 106 11.13 20.34 10.86
C THR A 106 12.29 20.95 10.06
N GLY A 107 12.07 21.34 8.81
CA GLY A 107 13.13 21.81 7.89
C GLY A 107 13.95 20.68 7.26
N LEU A 108 13.67 19.40 7.60
CA LEU A 108 14.28 18.23 6.97
C LEU A 108 13.71 17.94 5.57
N GLY A 109 12.72 18.70 5.12
CA GLY A 109 12.13 18.56 3.79
C GLY A 109 13.12 18.75 2.63
N PHE A 110 14.20 19.52 2.84
CA PHE A 110 15.27 19.69 1.86
C PHE A 110 16.23 18.50 1.79
N ALA A 111 16.27 17.65 2.83
CA ALA A 111 17.02 16.39 2.82
C ALA A 111 16.20 15.31 2.11
N SER A 112 16.21 15.33 0.77
CA SER A 112 15.49 14.36 -0.04
C SER A 112 16.37 13.19 -0.43
N ILE A 113 15.78 11.98 -0.38
CA ILE A 113 16.41 10.74 -0.82
C ILE A 113 15.54 10.16 -1.95
N VAL A 114 16.17 9.56 -2.95
CA VAL A 114 15.44 8.84 -3.99
C VAL A 114 14.86 7.56 -3.38
N ASP A 115 13.53 7.44 -3.36
CA ASP A 115 12.84 6.24 -2.90
C ASP A 115 13.16 5.06 -3.84
N PRO A 116 13.83 4.01 -3.37
CA PRO A 116 14.16 2.86 -4.20
C PRO A 116 12.92 2.07 -4.65
N SER A 117 11.78 2.21 -3.96
CA SER A 117 10.55 1.50 -4.30
C SER A 117 9.81 2.12 -5.48
N ASN A 118 9.76 3.45 -5.55
CA ASN A 118 8.98 4.20 -6.55
C ASN A 118 9.86 5.04 -7.48
N GLY A 119 11.13 5.26 -7.14
CA GLY A 119 12.07 6.11 -7.89
C GLY A 119 11.75 7.60 -7.78
N MET A 120 10.90 8.01 -6.83
CA MET A 120 10.59 9.40 -6.55
C MET A 120 11.51 9.97 -5.47
N SER A 121 11.79 11.27 -5.55
CA SER A 121 12.50 11.96 -4.48
C SER A 121 11.53 12.27 -3.35
N VAL A 122 11.77 11.68 -2.19
CA VAL A 122 10.97 11.89 -0.97
C VAL A 122 11.86 12.39 0.17
N PRO A 123 11.33 13.18 1.11
CA PRO A 123 12.08 13.56 2.30
C PRO A 123 12.60 12.35 3.08
N ALA A 124 13.81 12.46 3.63
CA ALA A 124 14.48 11.37 4.35
C ALA A 124 13.62 10.78 5.48
N VAL A 125 12.83 11.61 6.17
CA VAL A 125 11.92 11.17 7.23
C VAL A 125 10.79 10.29 6.68
N GLY A 126 10.22 10.66 5.51
CA GLY A 126 9.20 9.85 4.84
C GLY A 126 9.74 8.47 4.45
N GLN A 127 10.97 8.42 3.93
CA GLN A 127 11.65 7.16 3.60
C GLN A 127 11.94 6.32 4.84
N PHE A 128 12.35 6.94 5.93
CA PHE A 128 12.55 6.27 7.21
C PHE A 128 11.25 5.61 7.71
N TYR A 129 10.12 6.32 7.65
CA TYR A 129 8.83 5.78 8.04
C TYR A 129 8.35 4.66 7.11
N LEU A 130 8.65 4.76 5.80
CA LEU A 130 8.36 3.68 4.86
C LEU A 130 9.10 2.41 5.21
N ILE A 131 10.40 2.51 5.52
CA ILE A 131 11.22 1.35 5.91
C ILE A 131 10.67 0.70 7.18
N LEU A 132 10.37 1.49 8.23
CA LEU A 132 9.79 0.97 9.47
C LEU A 132 8.44 0.30 9.24
N ALA A 133 7.55 0.95 8.50
CA ALA A 133 6.23 0.40 8.18
C ALA A 133 6.33 -0.88 7.34
N THR A 134 7.26 -0.93 6.38
CA THR A 134 7.51 -2.14 5.57
C THR A 134 8.05 -3.29 6.42
N LEU A 135 8.97 -3.03 7.34
CA LEU A 135 9.47 -4.06 8.27
C LEU A 135 8.34 -4.59 9.15
N LEU A 136 7.51 -3.72 9.71
CA LEU A 136 6.35 -4.14 10.50
C LEU A 136 5.34 -4.93 9.66
N PHE A 137 5.10 -4.54 8.42
CA PHE A 137 4.24 -5.29 7.50
C PHE A 137 4.72 -6.74 7.34
N PHE A 138 6.02 -6.98 7.23
CA PHE A 138 6.57 -8.34 7.18
C PHE A 138 6.52 -9.05 8.53
N VAL A 139 6.75 -8.35 9.65
CA VAL A 139 6.64 -8.91 11.01
C VAL A 139 5.22 -9.38 11.31
N PHE A 140 4.20 -8.63 10.87
CA PHE A 140 2.78 -8.99 10.99
C PHE A 140 2.33 -10.02 9.94
N ASN A 141 3.25 -10.64 9.19
CA ASN A 141 2.94 -11.58 8.11
C ASN A 141 2.01 -11.01 7.02
N GLY A 142 2.08 -9.72 6.77
CA GLY A 142 1.23 -9.02 5.81
C GLY A 142 1.26 -9.63 4.42
N HIS A 143 2.42 -10.07 3.97
CA HIS A 143 2.59 -10.76 2.69
C HIS A 143 1.80 -12.08 2.61
N LEU A 144 1.73 -12.86 3.71
CA LEU A 144 0.94 -14.10 3.74
C LEU A 144 -0.55 -13.79 3.78
N MET A 145 -0.96 -12.78 4.55
CA MET A 145 -2.33 -12.33 4.60
C MET A 145 -2.85 -11.87 3.24
N MET A 146 -2.04 -11.13 2.47
CA MET A 146 -2.39 -10.70 1.11
C MET A 146 -2.63 -11.91 0.17
N ILE A 147 -1.79 -12.95 0.28
CA ILE A 147 -1.99 -14.21 -0.47
C ILE A 147 -3.28 -14.90 -0.03
N GLN A 148 -3.56 -14.97 1.27
CA GLN A 148 -4.82 -15.55 1.78
C GLN A 148 -6.04 -14.78 1.27
N MET A 149 -6.00 -13.45 1.26
CA MET A 149 -7.09 -12.60 0.78
C MET A 149 -7.36 -12.79 -0.71
N VAL A 150 -6.32 -12.89 -1.56
CA VAL A 150 -6.53 -13.16 -2.98
C VAL A 150 -7.08 -14.56 -3.23
N VAL A 151 -6.67 -15.56 -2.46
CA VAL A 151 -7.22 -16.92 -2.55
C VAL A 151 -8.69 -16.93 -2.11
N HIS A 152 -9.02 -16.30 -0.99
CA HIS A 152 -10.39 -16.17 -0.51
C HIS A 152 -11.28 -15.41 -1.50
N SER A 153 -10.73 -14.42 -2.22
CA SER A 153 -11.46 -13.66 -3.23
C SER A 153 -12.06 -14.52 -4.34
N PHE A 154 -11.50 -15.68 -4.65
CA PHE A 154 -12.07 -16.58 -5.65
C PHE A 154 -13.37 -17.27 -5.19
N ALA A 155 -13.57 -17.43 -3.88
CA ALA A 155 -14.80 -17.99 -3.34
C ALA A 155 -15.96 -17.00 -3.36
N VAL A 156 -15.67 -15.71 -3.14
CA VAL A 156 -16.69 -14.65 -3.05
C VAL A 156 -16.92 -13.96 -4.39
N LEU A 157 -15.85 -13.82 -5.18
CA LEU A 157 -15.84 -13.21 -6.51
C LEU A 157 -15.37 -14.27 -7.52
N PRO A 158 -16.22 -15.26 -7.85
CA PRO A 158 -15.87 -16.31 -8.78
C PRO A 158 -15.56 -15.74 -10.16
N ILE A 159 -14.89 -16.54 -10.98
CA ILE A 159 -14.56 -16.18 -12.37
C ILE A 159 -15.76 -16.57 -13.25
N ASP A 160 -16.88 -15.87 -13.12
CA ASP A 160 -18.15 -16.17 -13.78
C ASP A 160 -18.60 -15.06 -14.76
N GLY A 161 -17.81 -13.99 -14.90
CA GLY A 161 -18.15 -12.82 -15.72
C GLY A 161 -19.08 -11.80 -15.05
N ASN A 162 -19.57 -12.08 -13.82
CA ASN A 162 -20.35 -11.10 -13.09
C ASN A 162 -19.47 -9.95 -12.60
N TRP A 163 -19.83 -8.72 -12.94
CA TRP A 163 -19.04 -7.54 -12.57
C TRP A 163 -19.18 -7.24 -11.07
N TRP A 164 -18.09 -6.79 -10.51
CA TRP A 164 -18.03 -6.26 -9.17
C TRP A 164 -19.05 -5.10 -9.03
N ALA A 165 -19.78 -5.05 -7.92
CA ALA A 165 -20.72 -3.97 -7.68
C ALA A 165 -19.99 -2.62 -7.67
N VAL A 166 -20.65 -1.58 -8.21
CA VAL A 166 -20.06 -0.23 -8.31
C VAL A 166 -19.63 0.32 -6.95
N ASP A 167 -20.33 -0.08 -5.87
CA ASP A 167 -20.04 0.34 -4.51
C ASP A 167 -18.63 -0.06 -4.06
N HIS A 168 -18.14 -1.22 -4.45
CA HIS A 168 -16.77 -1.66 -4.11
C HIS A 168 -15.67 -0.77 -4.74
N TYR A 169 -15.90 -0.25 -5.95
CA TYR A 169 -14.97 0.72 -6.55
C TYR A 169 -14.98 2.04 -5.79
N TRP A 170 -16.14 2.44 -5.29
CA TRP A 170 -16.29 3.64 -4.49
C TRP A 170 -15.58 3.51 -3.14
N ASP A 171 -15.65 2.34 -2.52
CA ASP A 171 -14.93 2.03 -1.27
C ASP A 171 -13.42 2.21 -1.44
N ILE A 172 -12.84 1.73 -2.54
CA ILE A 172 -11.40 1.90 -2.83
C ILE A 172 -11.04 3.39 -2.98
N VAL A 173 -11.87 4.18 -3.64
CA VAL A 173 -11.63 5.62 -3.84
C VAL A 173 -11.71 6.37 -2.50
N THR A 174 -12.70 6.07 -1.66
CA THR A 174 -12.86 6.69 -0.35
C THR A 174 -11.70 6.37 0.59
N TRP A 175 -11.05 5.24 0.38
CA TRP A 175 -9.85 4.84 1.11
C TRP A 175 -8.65 5.78 0.86
N GLY A 176 -8.54 6.35 -0.31
CA GLY A 176 -7.58 7.42 -0.56
C GLY A 176 -7.78 8.61 0.39
N GLY A 177 -9.03 9.03 0.60
CA GLY A 177 -9.39 10.06 1.57
C GLY A 177 -9.00 9.69 3.01
N TRP A 178 -9.25 8.44 3.39
CA TRP A 178 -8.85 7.93 4.71
C TRP A 178 -7.31 7.97 4.89
N MET A 179 -6.52 7.60 3.88
CA MET A 179 -5.06 7.67 3.91
C MET A 179 -4.57 9.09 4.26
N PHE A 180 -5.10 10.12 3.59
CA PHE A 180 -4.73 11.52 3.86
C PHE A 180 -5.16 11.97 5.26
N THR A 181 -6.39 11.66 5.67
CA THR A 181 -6.91 12.00 6.99
C THR A 181 -6.07 11.36 8.09
N THR A 182 -5.73 10.10 7.94
CA THR A 182 -4.93 9.36 8.91
C THR A 182 -3.49 9.89 8.98
N ALA A 183 -2.87 10.21 7.84
CA ALA A 183 -1.54 10.79 7.82
C ALA A 183 -1.50 12.13 8.55
N LEU A 184 -2.53 12.97 8.40
CA LEU A 184 -2.68 14.20 9.16
C LEU A 184 -2.84 13.94 10.66
N VAL A 185 -3.68 13.00 11.06
CA VAL A 185 -3.88 12.62 12.47
C VAL A 185 -2.58 12.12 13.10
N LEU A 186 -1.83 11.27 12.40
CA LEU A 186 -0.54 10.76 12.84
C LEU A 186 0.50 11.88 13.05
N SER A 187 0.47 12.88 12.21
CA SER A 187 1.41 14.02 12.26
C SER A 187 0.95 15.15 13.15
N LEU A 188 -0.29 15.16 13.66
CA LEU A 188 -0.89 16.31 14.35
C LEU A 188 -0.13 16.70 15.63
N ALA A 189 0.21 15.73 16.49
CA ALA A 189 0.93 15.99 17.73
C ALA A 189 2.34 16.59 17.48
N PRO A 190 3.19 15.98 16.66
CA PRO A 190 4.49 16.57 16.34
C PRO A 190 4.39 17.89 15.56
N LEU A 191 3.38 18.04 14.70
CA LEU A 191 3.14 19.28 13.96
C LEU A 191 2.78 20.43 14.90
N THR A 192 1.91 20.21 15.88
CA THR A 192 1.56 21.24 16.88
C THR A 192 2.75 21.59 17.75
N ALA A 193 3.57 20.63 18.18
CA ALA A 193 4.80 20.90 18.92
C ALA A 193 5.77 21.78 18.13
N MET A 194 6.01 21.44 16.85
CA MET A 194 6.87 22.25 15.98
C MET A 194 6.29 23.64 15.70
N LEU A 195 4.98 23.76 15.59
CA LEU A 195 4.31 25.06 15.42
C LEU A 195 4.59 25.99 16.63
N VAL A 196 4.47 25.46 17.85
CA VAL A 196 4.77 26.22 19.08
C VAL A 196 6.24 26.67 19.10
N ILE A 197 7.17 25.80 18.74
CA ILE A 197 8.60 26.13 18.63
C ILE A 197 8.80 27.25 17.61
N ASN A 198 8.27 27.13 16.41
CA ASN A 198 8.42 28.12 15.35
C ASN A 198 7.80 29.46 15.73
N MET A 199 6.63 29.50 16.42
CA MET A 199 6.04 30.70 16.93
C MET A 199 6.92 31.36 18.02
N SER A 200 7.53 30.55 18.90
CA SER A 200 8.43 31.06 19.94
C SER A 200 9.64 31.77 19.32
N PHE A 201 10.22 31.20 18.25
CA PHE A 201 11.28 31.88 17.48
C PHE A 201 10.80 33.13 16.79
N GLY A 202 9.59 33.15 16.24
CA GLY A 202 8.99 34.34 15.64
C GLY A 202 8.85 35.49 16.63
N VAL A 203 8.49 35.21 17.90
CA VAL A 203 8.44 36.22 18.98
C VAL A 203 9.84 36.63 19.41
N MET A 204 10.77 35.67 19.54
CA MET A 204 12.15 35.96 19.95
C MET A 204 12.87 36.92 18.97
N THR A 205 12.69 36.73 17.67
CA THR A 205 13.30 37.58 16.65
C THR A 205 12.71 39.01 16.65
N ARG A 206 11.48 39.18 17.10
CA ARG A 206 10.92 40.54 17.36
C ARG A 206 11.57 41.24 18.57
N ALA A 207 11.81 40.48 19.64
CA ALA A 207 12.40 40.99 20.86
C ALA A 207 13.91 41.29 20.70
N ALA A 208 14.62 40.46 19.91
CA ALA A 208 16.05 40.58 19.69
C ALA A 208 16.37 40.46 18.18
N PRO A 209 16.20 41.57 17.40
CA PRO A 209 16.41 41.55 15.95
C PRO A 209 17.84 41.20 15.51
N GLN A 210 18.80 41.30 16.45
CA GLN A 210 20.20 40.92 16.21
C GLN A 210 20.40 39.40 16.06
N LEU A 211 19.44 38.57 16.52
CA LEU A 211 19.45 37.15 16.36
C LEU A 211 18.88 36.81 14.98
N ASN A 212 19.77 36.45 14.04
CA ASN A 212 19.36 36.01 12.71
C ASN A 212 18.63 34.70 12.81
N ILE A 213 17.34 34.69 12.44
CA ILE A 213 16.48 33.47 12.47
C ILE A 213 17.05 32.34 11.63
N PHE A 214 17.74 32.64 10.53
CA PHE A 214 18.34 31.63 9.66
C PHE A 214 19.60 31.01 10.27
N SER A 215 20.37 31.74 11.07
CA SER A 215 21.61 31.21 11.64
C SER A 215 21.39 30.39 12.90
N ILE A 216 20.38 30.70 13.71
CA ILE A 216 20.09 30.03 14.98
C ILE A 216 18.80 29.24 14.93
N GLY A 217 17.74 29.79 14.32
CA GLY A 217 16.42 29.18 14.28
C GLY A 217 16.42 27.87 13.49
N PHE A 218 17.02 27.87 12.29
CA PHE A 218 17.03 26.67 11.42
C PHE A 218 17.77 25.47 12.05
N PRO A 219 19.01 25.60 12.57
CA PRO A 219 19.66 24.46 13.26
C PRO A 219 18.87 23.99 14.49
N PHE A 220 18.26 24.90 15.23
CA PHE A 220 17.48 24.54 16.40
C PHE A 220 16.20 23.78 16.02
N THR A 221 15.48 24.21 14.99
CA THR A 221 14.26 23.49 14.53
C THR A 221 14.59 22.11 14.01
N LEU A 222 15.76 21.91 13.37
CA LEU A 222 16.24 20.60 12.97
C LEU A 222 16.45 19.67 14.17
N VAL A 223 17.19 20.14 15.20
CA VAL A 223 17.44 19.34 16.40
C VAL A 223 16.14 19.05 17.15
N ALA A 224 15.31 20.06 17.35
CA ALA A 224 13.99 19.90 17.98
C ALA A 224 13.11 18.92 17.20
N GLY A 225 13.12 19.00 15.87
CA GLY A 225 12.42 18.09 14.99
C GLY A 225 12.87 16.63 15.15
N LEU A 226 14.17 16.41 15.23
CA LEU A 226 14.72 15.05 15.47
C LEU A 226 14.30 14.50 16.85
N VAL A 227 14.31 15.34 17.88
CA VAL A 227 13.85 14.94 19.23
C VAL A 227 12.36 14.58 19.22
N ILE A 228 11.53 15.37 18.52
CA ILE A 228 10.09 15.10 18.40
C ILE A 228 9.85 13.80 17.61
N ILE A 229 10.55 13.59 16.51
CA ILE A 229 10.46 12.35 15.74
C ILE A 229 10.85 11.17 16.64
N TRP A 230 11.95 11.27 17.37
CA TRP A 230 12.38 10.21 18.31
C TRP A 230 11.32 9.94 19.39
N ALA A 231 10.72 10.96 19.98
CA ALA A 231 9.68 10.81 20.99
C ALA A 231 8.40 10.14 20.43
N THR A 232 8.07 10.37 19.16
CA THR A 232 6.88 9.78 18.52
C THR A 232 7.09 8.31 18.09
N LEU A 233 8.34 7.85 17.94
CA LEU A 233 8.65 6.45 17.58
C LEU A 233 8.13 5.45 18.62
N GLY A 234 8.04 5.82 19.90
CA GLY A 234 7.49 4.96 20.94
C GLY A 234 6.07 4.46 20.68
N ASN A 235 5.26 5.27 19.96
CA ASN A 235 3.87 4.94 19.62
C ASN A 235 3.72 4.38 18.19
N PHE A 236 4.81 4.23 17.43
CA PHE A 236 4.75 3.86 16.02
C PHE A 236 4.13 2.48 15.80
N VAL A 237 4.50 1.48 16.63
CA VAL A 237 3.96 0.12 16.53
C VAL A 237 2.45 0.11 16.79
N THR A 238 1.98 0.77 17.84
CA THR A 238 0.55 0.85 18.18
C THR A 238 -0.26 1.52 17.06
N GLN A 239 0.32 2.58 16.46
CA GLN A 239 -0.31 3.25 15.31
C GLN A 239 -0.33 2.33 14.08
N PHE A 240 0.73 1.55 13.86
CA PHE A 240 0.78 0.57 12.78
C PHE A 240 -0.29 -0.51 12.97
N GLU A 241 -0.44 -1.07 14.17
CA GLU A 241 -1.47 -2.08 14.50
C GLU A 241 -2.88 -1.55 14.20
N PHE A 242 -3.17 -0.30 14.58
CA PHE A 242 -4.46 0.31 14.29
C PHE A 242 -4.72 0.42 12.78
N GLN A 243 -3.72 0.87 12.01
CA GLN A 243 -3.82 0.97 10.56
C GLN A 243 -3.90 -0.41 9.89
N TRP A 244 -3.21 -1.38 10.44
CA TRP A 244 -3.26 -2.77 10.02
C TRP A 244 -4.69 -3.33 10.13
N LEU A 245 -5.34 -3.19 11.29
CA LEU A 245 -6.71 -3.64 11.50
C LEU A 245 -7.69 -2.96 10.54
N LYS A 246 -7.52 -1.67 10.28
CA LYS A 246 -8.33 -0.94 9.31
C LYS A 246 -8.11 -1.42 7.87
N MET A 247 -6.89 -1.72 7.47
CA MET A 247 -6.61 -2.32 6.17
C MET A 247 -7.28 -3.68 6.01
N VAL A 248 -7.22 -4.52 7.06
CA VAL A 248 -7.89 -5.83 7.09
C VAL A 248 -9.40 -5.67 6.95
N GLU A 249 -10.01 -4.75 7.71
CA GLU A 249 -11.43 -4.44 7.63
C GLU A 249 -11.84 -4.04 6.20
N LEU A 250 -11.09 -3.16 5.54
CA LEU A 250 -11.37 -2.82 4.15
C LEU A 250 -11.23 -4.02 3.21
N MET A 251 -10.17 -4.79 3.33
CA MET A 251 -10.02 -5.96 2.47
C MET A 251 -11.18 -6.94 2.68
N CYS A 252 -11.66 -7.07 3.92
CA CYS A 252 -12.82 -7.89 4.20
C CYS A 252 -14.12 -7.34 3.59
N THR A 253 -14.30 -6.02 3.53
CA THR A 253 -15.47 -5.44 2.80
C THR A 253 -15.38 -5.72 1.30
N LEU A 254 -14.18 -5.66 0.71
CA LEU A 254 -13.96 -5.92 -0.71
C LEU A 254 -14.11 -7.39 -1.09
N VAL A 255 -13.67 -8.31 -0.21
CA VAL A 255 -13.61 -9.76 -0.48
C VAL A 255 -14.74 -10.52 0.23
N GLY A 256 -15.59 -9.84 1.03
CA GLY A 256 -16.74 -10.45 1.69
C GLY A 256 -16.36 -11.37 2.85
N CYS A 257 -15.20 -11.15 3.52
CA CYS A 257 -14.85 -11.88 4.72
C CYS A 257 -15.42 -11.18 5.98
N SER A 258 -15.70 -11.95 7.02
CA SER A 258 -15.91 -11.38 8.36
C SER A 258 -14.53 -11.11 8.98
N PRO A 259 -14.25 -9.89 9.50
CA PRO A 259 -13.00 -9.55 10.14
C PRO A 259 -12.73 -10.35 11.41
#